data_a84872d217546af0cdd7ea4719c5bd00
#
_entry.id   a84872d217546af0cdd7ea4719c5bd00
#
_cell.length_a   1.000
_cell.length_b   1.000
_cell.length_c   1.000
_cell.angle_alpha   90.00
_cell.angle_beta   90.00
_cell.angle_gamma   90.00
#
_symmetry.space_group_name_H-M   'P 1'
#
loop_
_entity.id
_entity.type
_entity.pdbx_description
1 polymer ?
#
loop_
_entity_poly.entity_id
_entity_poly.type
_entity_poly.pdbx_seq_one_letter_code
_entity_poly.pdbx_strand_id
1 'polypeptide(L)'
;MVERDKALDMALGQIEKQFGKGSVMKMGDKTTMAIESVPTGALALDLALGIGGLPRGRITEIYGPESSGKTTLATHVVAEAQRNGGTCAYIDAEHAMDPVYAKAIGVDIDELLISQPDTGEQALEIADMLIRSGALDVVVIDSVAALTPRAEIEGEMGDTHVGLQARLMSQALRKLTGNLNKSKTICIFINQLGEKIGVMFGSPETTPGGRALKFYSSVRLDIRRIESIKDGVEVVGNRTRVKVVKNKVSPPFKQAEFDIMYGTGISREGSVLDLAVEEAIVKKSGAWYTYDGEQLGQGRENAKKYLTENPEVMVEISDRVWKAVMPDEEEATDVNDIDEGEEFSDADDMPIALDD
;
A
#
# COMPACT_ATOMS: atom_id res chain seq x y z
N MET A 1 25.25 19.63 33.42
CA MET A 1 24.91 19.64 31.98
C MET A 1 26.14 19.28 31.13
N VAL A 2 27.24 19.99 31.19
CA VAL A 2 28.48 19.81 30.38
C VAL A 2 29.10 18.39 30.51
N GLU A 3 29.03 17.71 31.65
CA GLU A 3 29.57 16.35 31.81
C GLU A 3 28.73 15.27 31.11
N ARG A 4 27.39 15.44 31.08
CA ARG A 4 26.49 14.51 30.38
C ARG A 4 26.66 14.61 28.86
N ASP A 5 26.84 15.83 28.35
CA ASP A 5 27.03 16.06 26.91
C ASP A 5 28.35 15.45 26.43
N LYS A 6 29.44 15.62 27.20
CA LYS A 6 30.73 14.98 26.91
C LYS A 6 30.67 13.45 26.94
N ALA A 7 29.95 12.88 27.91
CA ALA A 7 29.77 11.44 27.99
C ALA A 7 28.98 10.88 26.81
N LEU A 8 27.95 11.63 26.35
CA LEU A 8 27.17 11.27 25.16
C LEU A 8 28.01 11.34 23.89
N ASP A 9 28.80 12.42 23.70
CA ASP A 9 29.67 12.58 22.53
C ASP A 9 30.73 11.47 22.46
N MET A 10 31.30 11.07 23.60
CA MET A 10 32.23 9.94 23.65
C MET A 10 31.57 8.63 23.28
N ALA A 11 30.34 8.39 23.75
CA ALA A 11 29.57 7.19 23.41
C ALA A 11 29.21 7.17 21.91
N LEU A 12 28.75 8.28 21.35
CA LEU A 12 28.47 8.42 19.91
C LEU A 12 29.73 8.18 19.08
N GLY A 13 30.87 8.74 19.46
CA GLY A 13 32.14 8.51 18.76
C GLY A 13 32.60 7.05 18.83
N GLN A 14 32.34 6.33 19.92
CA GLN A 14 32.62 4.88 20.01
C GLN A 14 31.69 4.06 19.13
N ILE A 15 30.39 4.40 19.11
CA ILE A 15 29.40 3.74 18.26
C ILE A 15 29.78 3.93 16.78
N GLU A 16 30.13 5.15 16.35
CA GLU A 16 30.54 5.41 14.99
C GLU A 16 31.81 4.64 14.57
N LYS A 17 32.77 4.49 15.48
CA LYS A 17 33.97 3.69 15.23
C LYS A 17 33.69 2.20 15.10
N GLN A 18 32.72 1.68 15.87
CA GLN A 18 32.39 0.27 15.91
C GLN A 18 31.41 -0.16 14.84
N PHE A 19 30.40 0.67 14.52
CA PHE A 19 29.28 0.35 13.66
C PHE A 19 29.19 1.17 12.38
N GLY A 20 30.08 2.16 12.20
CA GLY A 20 30.12 3.04 11.05
C GLY A 20 29.38 4.37 11.25
N LYS A 21 29.73 5.37 10.42
CA LYS A 21 29.07 6.69 10.42
C LYS A 21 27.57 6.56 10.15
N GLY A 22 26.76 7.30 10.92
CA GLY A 22 25.32 7.32 10.78
C GLY A 22 24.59 6.19 11.49
N SER A 23 25.30 5.37 12.31
CA SER A 23 24.68 4.34 13.16
C SER A 23 23.75 4.92 14.22
N VAL A 24 24.03 6.13 14.69
CA VAL A 24 23.15 6.95 15.53
C VAL A 24 23.12 8.36 14.96
N MET A 25 21.93 8.92 14.82
CA MET A 25 21.75 10.29 14.35
C MET A 25 20.60 10.96 15.11
N LYS A 26 20.62 12.26 15.24
CA LYS A 26 19.49 13.02 15.75
C LYS A 26 18.43 13.10 14.66
N MET A 27 17.16 12.91 15.04
CA MET A 27 16.04 12.88 14.08
C MET A 27 15.87 14.21 13.31
N GLY A 28 16.28 15.34 13.94
CA GLY A 28 16.24 16.67 13.32
C GLY A 28 17.45 17.02 12.44
N ASP A 29 18.52 16.19 12.44
CA ASP A 29 19.74 16.48 11.67
C ASP A 29 19.63 16.09 10.17
N LYS A 30 18.57 15.38 9.80
CA LYS A 30 18.23 15.08 8.41
C LYS A 30 16.94 15.77 8.04
N THR A 31 17.04 16.68 7.10
CA THR A 31 15.94 17.07 6.24
C THR A 31 15.10 15.82 5.96
N THR A 32 13.87 15.85 6.36
CA THR A 32 12.79 14.89 6.21
C THR A 32 13.14 13.74 5.28
N MET A 33 13.31 12.55 5.82
CA MET A 33 13.43 11.35 5.00
C MET A 33 12.05 11.10 4.39
N ALA A 34 11.72 11.82 3.31
CA ALA A 34 10.55 11.54 2.50
C ALA A 34 10.60 10.07 2.11
N ILE A 35 9.59 9.32 2.50
CA ILE A 35 9.50 7.90 2.17
C ILE A 35 9.09 7.83 0.71
N GLU A 36 10.00 7.38 -0.14
CA GLU A 36 9.70 7.13 -1.54
C GLU A 36 8.63 6.04 -1.67
N SER A 37 7.76 6.20 -2.65
CA SER A 37 6.65 5.27 -2.91
C SER A 37 6.57 4.87 -4.38
N VAL A 38 5.82 3.81 -4.66
CA VAL A 38 5.41 3.41 -6.01
C VAL A 38 3.89 3.51 -6.07
N PRO A 39 3.32 4.23 -7.04
CA PRO A 39 1.88 4.35 -7.21
C PRO A 39 1.21 3.00 -7.39
N THR A 40 -0.04 2.89 -7.00
CA THR A 40 -0.82 1.64 -7.11
C THR A 40 -1.58 1.53 -8.44
N GLY A 41 -1.64 2.62 -9.21
CA GLY A 41 -2.47 2.71 -10.42
C GLY A 41 -3.90 3.14 -10.12
N ALA A 42 -4.29 3.25 -8.85
CA ALA A 42 -5.57 3.80 -8.41
C ALA A 42 -5.33 5.09 -7.60
N LEU A 43 -5.57 6.25 -8.18
CA LEU A 43 -5.32 7.55 -7.54
C LEU A 43 -5.98 7.65 -6.16
N ALA A 44 -7.22 7.15 -6.02
CA ALA A 44 -7.92 7.13 -4.75
C ALA A 44 -7.16 6.36 -3.65
N LEU A 45 -6.52 5.24 -4.01
CA LEU A 45 -5.72 4.46 -3.06
C LEU A 45 -4.39 5.15 -2.75
N ASP A 46 -3.75 5.76 -3.74
CA ASP A 46 -2.49 6.49 -3.57
C ASP A 46 -2.67 7.67 -2.59
N LEU A 47 -3.76 8.41 -2.69
CA LEU A 47 -4.16 9.46 -1.74
C LEU A 47 -4.52 8.91 -0.36
N ALA A 48 -5.22 7.76 -0.30
CA ALA A 48 -5.57 7.12 0.97
C ALA A 48 -4.33 6.59 1.73
N LEU A 49 -3.28 6.21 1.00
CA LEU A 49 -1.98 5.81 1.56
C LEU A 49 -1.18 6.98 2.14
N GLY A 50 -1.46 8.22 1.70
CA GLY A 50 -0.92 9.46 2.26
C GLY A 50 0.52 9.79 1.85
N ILE A 51 1.16 8.96 1.04
CA ILE A 51 2.51 9.16 0.49
C ILE A 51 2.56 8.91 -1.03
N GLY A 52 1.39 8.83 -1.68
CA GLY A 52 1.31 8.66 -3.13
C GLY A 52 1.53 7.24 -3.65
N GLY A 53 1.45 6.23 -2.80
CA GLY A 53 1.61 4.84 -3.21
C GLY A 53 2.10 3.92 -2.10
N LEU A 54 2.62 2.76 -2.47
CA LEU A 54 3.22 1.80 -1.54
C LEU A 54 4.65 2.22 -1.15
N PRO A 55 5.00 2.17 0.15
CA PRO A 55 6.30 2.63 0.65
C PRO A 55 7.45 1.73 0.21
N ARG A 56 8.52 2.29 -0.32
CA ARG A 56 9.76 1.58 -0.66
C ARG A 56 10.46 1.04 0.59
N GLY A 57 11.10 -0.12 0.45
CA GLY A 57 11.85 -0.75 1.53
C GLY A 57 10.96 -1.39 2.60
N ARG A 58 9.69 -1.63 2.31
CA ARG A 58 8.69 -2.10 3.28
C ARG A 58 7.89 -3.30 2.75
N ILE A 59 7.26 -3.98 3.70
CA ILE A 59 6.31 -5.06 3.42
C ILE A 59 4.90 -4.49 3.40
N THR A 60 4.17 -4.80 2.32
CA THR A 60 2.74 -4.55 2.18
C THR A 60 2.00 -5.87 2.10
N GLU A 61 0.95 -6.05 2.87
CA GLU A 61 0.01 -7.16 2.75
C GLU A 61 -1.28 -6.68 2.07
N ILE A 62 -1.68 -7.35 0.99
CA ILE A 62 -2.97 -7.16 0.31
C ILE A 62 -3.78 -8.42 0.57
N TYR A 63 -4.90 -8.29 1.27
CA TYR A 63 -5.74 -9.44 1.60
C TYR A 63 -7.23 -9.16 1.40
N GLY A 64 -7.99 -10.18 1.18
CA GLY A 64 -9.43 -10.09 0.94
C GLY A 64 -10.01 -11.41 0.46
N PRO A 65 -11.33 -11.45 0.24
CA PRO A 65 -12.00 -12.61 -0.32
C PRO A 65 -11.47 -13.00 -1.69
N GLU A 66 -11.83 -14.17 -2.14
CA GLU A 66 -11.58 -14.62 -3.50
C GLU A 66 -12.22 -13.65 -4.53
N SER A 67 -11.58 -13.47 -5.67
CA SER A 67 -12.06 -12.57 -6.75
C SER A 67 -12.32 -11.12 -6.33
N SER A 68 -11.68 -10.64 -5.26
CA SER A 68 -11.80 -9.24 -4.80
C SER A 68 -10.88 -8.25 -5.53
N GLY A 69 -9.93 -8.73 -6.37
CA GLY A 69 -9.00 -7.89 -7.12
C GLY A 69 -7.60 -7.77 -6.51
N LYS A 70 -7.21 -8.65 -5.57
CA LYS A 70 -5.87 -8.65 -4.93
C LYS A 70 -4.73 -8.73 -5.93
N THR A 71 -4.75 -9.76 -6.76
CA THR A 71 -3.75 -10.00 -7.83
C THR A 71 -3.75 -8.85 -8.84
N THR A 72 -4.92 -8.37 -9.25
CA THR A 72 -5.07 -7.22 -10.15
C THR A 72 -4.38 -5.97 -9.58
N LEU A 73 -4.63 -5.64 -8.30
CA LEU A 73 -4.00 -4.48 -7.66
C LEU A 73 -2.48 -4.62 -7.61
N ALA A 74 -1.96 -5.79 -7.19
CA ALA A 74 -0.52 -6.05 -7.15
C ALA A 74 0.12 -5.96 -8.55
N THR A 75 -0.56 -6.47 -9.58
CA THR A 75 -0.10 -6.40 -10.98
C THR A 75 -0.07 -4.94 -11.49
N HIS A 76 -1.02 -4.10 -11.08
CA HIS A 76 -0.96 -2.66 -11.37
C HIS A 76 0.25 -1.99 -10.72
N VAL A 77 0.59 -2.32 -9.47
CA VAL A 77 1.80 -1.79 -8.82
C VAL A 77 3.06 -2.17 -9.61
N VAL A 78 3.14 -3.42 -10.11
CA VAL A 78 4.23 -3.86 -10.99
C VAL A 78 4.30 -3.01 -12.25
N ALA A 79 3.16 -2.79 -12.94
CA ALA A 79 3.10 -1.96 -14.14
C ALA A 79 3.54 -0.52 -13.88
N GLU A 80 3.13 0.07 -12.74
CA GLU A 80 3.54 1.43 -12.35
C GLU A 80 5.04 1.50 -12.04
N ALA A 81 5.60 0.49 -11.35
CA ALA A 81 7.03 0.43 -11.09
C ALA A 81 7.84 0.35 -12.39
N GLN A 82 7.42 -0.50 -13.34
CA GLN A 82 8.09 -0.64 -14.63
C GLN A 82 7.99 0.62 -15.49
N ARG A 83 6.85 1.35 -15.48
CA ARG A 83 6.71 2.65 -16.15
C ARG A 83 7.72 3.69 -15.67
N ASN A 84 8.10 3.59 -14.41
CA ASN A 84 9.12 4.45 -13.82
C ASN A 84 10.55 3.88 -13.97
N GLY A 85 10.75 2.90 -14.86
CA GLY A 85 12.04 2.27 -15.13
C GLY A 85 12.48 1.25 -14.08
N GLY A 86 11.56 0.81 -13.20
CA GLY A 86 11.85 -0.15 -12.14
C GLY A 86 11.86 -1.60 -12.62
N THR A 87 12.66 -2.44 -11.96
CA THR A 87 12.73 -3.87 -12.19
C THR A 87 11.86 -4.61 -11.18
N CYS A 88 11.04 -5.54 -11.67
CA CYS A 88 10.06 -6.25 -10.86
C CYS A 88 10.21 -7.77 -10.96
N ALA A 89 9.84 -8.46 -9.86
CA ALA A 89 9.74 -9.91 -9.82
C ALA A 89 8.37 -10.34 -9.29
N TYR A 90 7.89 -11.47 -9.78
CA TYR A 90 6.64 -12.09 -9.36
C TYR A 90 6.88 -13.55 -8.99
N ILE A 91 6.64 -13.89 -7.72
CA ILE A 91 6.72 -15.24 -7.19
C ILE A 91 5.29 -15.81 -7.22
N ASP A 92 5.00 -16.55 -8.28
CA ASP A 92 3.68 -17.13 -8.56
C ASP A 92 3.56 -18.53 -7.94
N ALA A 93 3.31 -18.58 -6.64
CA ALA A 93 3.15 -19.85 -5.91
C ALA A 93 1.79 -20.54 -6.19
N GLU A 94 0.81 -19.82 -6.74
CA GLU A 94 -0.49 -20.38 -7.15
C GLU A 94 -0.45 -20.93 -8.59
N HIS A 95 0.60 -20.65 -9.36
CA HIS A 95 0.73 -21.00 -10.80
C HIS A 95 -0.44 -20.46 -11.63
N ALA A 96 -0.90 -19.26 -11.32
CA ALA A 96 -2.13 -18.67 -11.84
C ALA A 96 -1.93 -17.35 -12.62
N MET A 97 -0.68 -16.91 -12.81
CA MET A 97 -0.37 -15.69 -13.54
C MET A 97 -0.79 -15.81 -15.01
N ASP A 98 -1.68 -14.92 -15.43
CA ASP A 98 -2.08 -14.78 -16.83
C ASP A 98 -1.26 -13.66 -17.51
N PRO A 99 -0.32 -14.01 -18.43
CA PRO A 99 0.51 -13.02 -19.10
C PRO A 99 -0.30 -12.11 -20.04
N VAL A 100 -1.41 -12.59 -20.60
CA VAL A 100 -2.28 -11.79 -21.47
C VAL A 100 -2.96 -10.69 -20.66
N TYR A 101 -3.49 -11.04 -19.51
CA TYR A 101 -4.10 -10.08 -18.59
C TYR A 101 -3.06 -9.11 -18.00
N ALA A 102 -1.89 -9.60 -17.60
CA ALA A 102 -0.80 -8.76 -17.11
C ALA A 102 -0.38 -7.70 -18.14
N LYS A 103 -0.25 -8.11 -19.41
CA LYS A 103 0.04 -7.19 -20.53
C LYS A 103 -1.08 -6.17 -20.75
N ALA A 104 -2.35 -6.59 -20.64
CA ALA A 104 -3.50 -5.70 -20.78
C ALA A 104 -3.56 -4.64 -19.65
N ILE A 105 -3.09 -4.96 -18.45
CA ILE A 105 -2.92 -4.02 -17.32
C ILE A 105 -1.78 -3.02 -17.60
N GLY A 106 -0.82 -3.38 -18.44
CA GLY A 106 0.31 -2.54 -18.81
C GLY A 106 1.66 -3.04 -18.27
N VAL A 107 1.74 -4.29 -17.83
CA VAL A 107 3.00 -4.92 -17.46
C VAL A 107 3.81 -5.22 -18.72
N ASP A 108 5.09 -4.85 -18.70
CA ASP A 108 6.06 -5.37 -19.66
C ASP A 108 6.43 -6.80 -19.24
N ILE A 109 5.81 -7.76 -19.93
CA ILE A 109 5.97 -9.19 -19.62
C ILE A 109 7.33 -9.73 -20.02
N ASP A 110 8.03 -9.09 -20.96
CA ASP A 110 9.36 -9.50 -21.41
C ASP A 110 10.44 -9.11 -20.39
N GLU A 111 10.19 -8.06 -19.60
CA GLU A 111 11.08 -7.58 -18.53
C GLU A 111 10.67 -8.05 -17.12
N LEU A 112 9.52 -8.72 -16.98
CA LEU A 112 9.07 -9.22 -15.69
C LEU A 112 9.77 -10.54 -15.32
N LEU A 113 10.50 -10.55 -14.20
CA LEU A 113 11.04 -11.78 -13.65
C LEU A 113 9.91 -12.59 -13.00
N ILE A 114 9.71 -13.84 -13.44
CA ILE A 114 8.71 -14.74 -12.87
C ILE A 114 9.36 -16.00 -12.31
N SER A 115 8.89 -16.43 -11.13
CA SER A 115 9.29 -17.71 -10.51
C SER A 115 8.05 -18.45 -10.06
N GLN A 116 8.02 -19.76 -10.33
CA GLN A 116 6.94 -20.67 -9.92
C GLN A 116 7.52 -21.77 -9.03
N PRO A 117 7.70 -21.51 -7.73
CA PRO A 117 8.35 -22.41 -6.79
C PRO A 117 7.43 -23.56 -6.38
N ASP A 118 8.03 -24.72 -6.09
CA ASP A 118 7.29 -25.90 -5.62
C ASP A 118 7.02 -25.88 -4.10
N THR A 119 7.82 -25.14 -3.34
CA THR A 119 7.73 -25.07 -1.86
C THR A 119 7.78 -23.66 -1.35
N GLY A 120 7.20 -23.41 -0.16
CA GLY A 120 7.25 -22.12 0.52
C GLY A 120 8.68 -21.67 0.85
N GLU A 121 9.56 -22.61 1.24
CA GLU A 121 10.99 -22.34 1.48
C GLU A 121 11.66 -21.80 0.22
N GLN A 122 11.46 -22.48 -0.92
CA GLN A 122 12.02 -22.08 -2.21
C GLN A 122 11.52 -20.69 -2.62
N ALA A 123 10.21 -20.43 -2.49
CA ALA A 123 9.62 -19.13 -2.80
C ALA A 123 10.26 -17.99 -2.02
N LEU A 124 10.37 -18.16 -0.70
CA LEU A 124 10.89 -17.14 0.20
C LEU A 124 12.41 -16.97 0.09
N GLU A 125 13.14 -18.03 -0.26
CA GLU A 125 14.57 -17.98 -0.49
C GLU A 125 14.92 -17.27 -1.79
N ILE A 126 14.17 -17.53 -2.88
CA ILE A 126 14.29 -16.81 -4.15
C ILE A 126 13.98 -15.31 -3.92
N ALA A 127 12.91 -14.99 -3.22
CA ALA A 127 12.57 -13.62 -2.88
C ALA A 127 13.70 -12.92 -2.09
N ASP A 128 14.27 -13.60 -1.08
CA ASP A 128 15.38 -13.05 -0.28
C ASP A 128 16.63 -12.79 -1.14
N MET A 129 16.99 -13.71 -2.03
CA MET A 129 18.13 -13.55 -2.94
C MET A 129 17.93 -12.37 -3.89
N LEU A 130 16.76 -12.24 -4.49
CA LEU A 130 16.41 -11.14 -5.38
C LEU A 130 16.43 -9.79 -4.65
N ILE A 131 15.85 -9.70 -3.45
CA ILE A 131 15.86 -8.49 -2.63
C ILE A 131 17.28 -8.08 -2.24
N ARG A 132 18.12 -9.04 -1.85
CA ARG A 132 19.52 -8.77 -1.47
C ARG A 132 20.39 -8.30 -2.63
N SER A 133 20.00 -8.56 -3.86
CA SER A 133 20.71 -8.04 -5.03
C SER A 133 20.68 -6.50 -5.10
N GLY A 134 19.66 -5.87 -4.49
CA GLY A 134 19.46 -4.43 -4.52
C GLY A 134 19.00 -3.90 -5.89
N ALA A 135 18.69 -4.80 -6.83
CA ALA A 135 18.32 -4.43 -8.21
C ALA A 135 16.80 -4.41 -8.45
N LEU A 136 15.99 -4.82 -7.46
CA LEU A 136 14.54 -4.85 -7.59
C LEU A 136 13.85 -3.67 -6.92
N ASP A 137 12.83 -3.13 -7.60
CA ASP A 137 11.91 -2.13 -7.06
C ASP A 137 10.72 -2.79 -6.37
N VAL A 138 10.14 -3.82 -6.98
CA VAL A 138 8.98 -4.55 -6.45
C VAL A 138 9.17 -6.05 -6.57
N VAL A 139 8.83 -6.78 -5.52
CA VAL A 139 8.62 -8.22 -5.56
C VAL A 139 7.23 -8.55 -5.03
N VAL A 140 6.47 -9.33 -5.79
CA VAL A 140 5.15 -9.82 -5.41
C VAL A 140 5.24 -11.30 -5.07
N ILE A 141 4.60 -11.73 -3.98
CA ILE A 141 4.45 -13.14 -3.58
C ILE A 141 2.96 -13.47 -3.58
N ASP A 142 2.52 -14.25 -4.53
CA ASP A 142 1.12 -14.62 -4.74
C ASP A 142 0.94 -16.15 -4.68
N SER A 143 0.34 -16.71 -3.66
CA SER A 143 -0.11 -16.06 -2.42
C SER A 143 0.50 -16.76 -1.19
N VAL A 144 0.38 -16.12 -0.01
CA VAL A 144 0.81 -16.74 1.26
C VAL A 144 0.14 -18.08 1.51
N ALA A 145 -1.13 -18.23 1.10
CA ALA A 145 -1.88 -19.48 1.25
C ALA A 145 -1.24 -20.66 0.50
N ALA A 146 -0.58 -20.39 -0.62
CA ALA A 146 0.09 -21.39 -1.46
C ALA A 146 1.53 -21.70 -1.02
N LEU A 147 2.09 -20.98 -0.04
CA LEU A 147 3.43 -21.25 0.49
C LEU A 147 3.43 -22.49 1.39
N THR A 148 3.34 -23.65 0.78
CA THR A 148 3.34 -24.94 1.49
C THR A 148 4.76 -25.30 1.92
N PRO A 149 4.99 -25.58 3.23
CA PRO A 149 6.29 -26.05 3.71
C PRO A 149 6.69 -27.36 3.06
N ARG A 150 7.97 -27.54 2.74
CA ARG A 150 8.52 -28.77 2.13
C ARG A 150 8.13 -30.02 2.93
N ALA A 151 8.25 -29.97 4.26
CA ALA A 151 7.90 -31.08 5.13
C ALA A 151 6.42 -31.51 5.03
N GLU A 152 5.53 -30.60 4.66
CA GLU A 152 4.13 -30.89 4.43
C GLU A 152 3.91 -31.57 3.06
N ILE A 153 4.69 -31.19 2.05
CA ILE A 153 4.64 -31.80 0.71
C ILE A 153 5.23 -33.22 0.72
N GLU A 154 6.31 -33.43 1.47
CA GLU A 154 7.01 -34.71 1.59
C GLU A 154 6.34 -35.67 2.59
N GLY A 155 5.39 -35.19 3.42
CA GLY A 155 4.64 -35.99 4.40
C GLY A 155 3.56 -36.87 3.74
N GLU A 156 3.05 -37.80 4.51
CA GLU A 156 1.94 -38.66 4.07
C GLU A 156 0.58 -37.96 4.20
N MET A 157 -0.37 -38.36 3.37
CA MET A 157 -1.75 -37.85 3.46
C MET A 157 -2.36 -38.17 4.82
N GLY A 158 -2.69 -37.12 5.56
CA GLY A 158 -3.26 -37.23 6.93
C GLY A 158 -2.29 -36.85 8.04
N ASP A 159 -1.02 -36.61 7.74
CA ASP A 159 -0.07 -36.12 8.72
C ASP A 159 -0.47 -34.70 9.21
N THR A 160 -0.25 -34.46 10.51
CA THR A 160 -0.54 -33.17 11.11
C THR A 160 0.68 -32.25 11.08
N HIS A 161 0.64 -31.21 10.27
CA HIS A 161 1.70 -30.23 10.12
C HIS A 161 1.37 -28.87 10.74
N VAL A 162 0.77 -28.86 11.94
CA VAL A 162 0.28 -27.65 12.61
C VAL A 162 1.41 -26.64 12.82
N GLY A 163 1.21 -25.44 12.28
CA GLY A 163 2.06 -24.28 12.53
C GLY A 163 3.37 -24.23 11.73
N LEU A 164 3.67 -25.17 10.83
CA LEU A 164 4.88 -25.13 10.01
C LEU A 164 4.92 -23.88 9.12
N GLN A 165 3.84 -23.56 8.43
CA GLN A 165 3.74 -22.36 7.59
C GLN A 165 3.94 -21.09 8.41
N ALA A 166 3.37 -20.99 9.61
CA ALA A 166 3.53 -19.84 10.48
C ALA A 166 4.98 -19.66 10.98
N ARG A 167 5.70 -20.77 11.22
CA ARG A 167 7.14 -20.74 11.57
C ARG A 167 7.99 -20.31 10.40
N LEU A 168 7.72 -20.84 9.21
CA LEU A 168 8.40 -20.47 7.96
C LEU A 168 8.24 -18.98 7.68
N MET A 169 7.01 -18.46 7.74
CA MET A 169 6.72 -17.04 7.58
C MET A 169 7.43 -16.18 8.62
N SER A 170 7.42 -16.57 9.89
CA SER A 170 8.10 -15.84 10.95
C SER A 170 9.61 -15.75 10.75
N GLN A 171 10.22 -16.81 10.27
CA GLN A 171 11.66 -16.87 9.97
C GLN A 171 12.00 -16.00 8.76
N ALA A 172 11.26 -16.15 7.67
CA ALA A 172 11.47 -15.40 6.43
C ALA A 172 11.31 -13.89 6.65
N LEU A 173 10.22 -13.46 7.28
CA LEU A 173 9.93 -12.04 7.49
C LEU A 173 10.99 -11.32 8.34
N ARG A 174 11.61 -12.02 9.30
CA ARG A 174 12.76 -11.47 10.06
C ARG A 174 13.95 -11.16 9.16
N LYS A 175 14.26 -12.05 8.20
CA LYS A 175 15.35 -11.84 7.24
C LYS A 175 15.00 -10.76 6.22
N LEU A 176 13.82 -10.86 5.60
CA LEU A 176 13.37 -9.97 4.54
C LEU A 176 13.29 -8.51 5.00
N THR A 177 12.78 -8.24 6.20
CA THR A 177 12.59 -6.85 6.69
C THR A 177 13.89 -6.05 6.70
N GLY A 178 14.99 -6.65 7.17
CA GLY A 178 16.30 -5.97 7.18
C GLY A 178 16.87 -5.74 5.79
N ASN A 179 16.68 -6.71 4.88
CA ASN A 179 17.17 -6.64 3.50
C ASN A 179 16.37 -5.63 2.68
N LEU A 180 15.03 -5.61 2.83
CA LEU A 180 14.13 -4.67 2.16
C LEU A 180 14.48 -3.21 2.47
N ASN A 181 14.71 -2.90 3.75
CA ASN A 181 15.08 -1.53 4.15
C ASN A 181 16.39 -1.06 3.46
N LYS A 182 17.35 -1.95 3.30
CA LYS A 182 18.63 -1.65 2.64
C LYS A 182 18.47 -1.50 1.13
N SER A 183 17.74 -2.42 0.48
CA SER A 183 17.57 -2.46 -0.97
C SER A 183 16.51 -1.48 -1.49
N LYS A 184 15.67 -0.93 -0.60
CA LYS A 184 14.51 -0.09 -0.96
C LYS A 184 13.48 -0.80 -1.84
N THR A 185 13.50 -2.13 -1.87
CA THR A 185 12.54 -2.95 -2.59
C THR A 185 11.20 -2.98 -1.83
N ILE A 186 10.08 -2.88 -2.55
CA ILE A 186 8.74 -3.13 -2.01
C ILE A 186 8.46 -4.63 -2.08
N CYS A 187 8.06 -5.24 -0.97
CA CYS A 187 7.62 -6.63 -0.95
C CYS A 187 6.12 -6.71 -0.70
N ILE A 188 5.37 -7.19 -1.69
CA ILE A 188 3.92 -7.35 -1.62
C ILE A 188 3.60 -8.82 -1.36
N PHE A 189 2.92 -9.09 -0.26
CA PHE A 189 2.31 -10.39 0.03
C PHE A 189 0.82 -10.33 -0.27
N ILE A 190 0.37 -11.16 -1.18
CA ILE A 190 -1.05 -11.40 -1.41
C ILE A 190 -1.51 -12.49 -0.44
N ASN A 191 -2.65 -12.28 0.23
CA ASN A 191 -3.16 -13.23 1.19
C ASN A 191 -4.67 -13.43 1.03
N GLN A 192 -5.13 -14.61 1.37
CA GLN A 192 -6.54 -14.96 1.33
C GLN A 192 -7.19 -14.74 2.71
N LEU A 193 -8.51 -14.67 2.76
CA LEU A 193 -9.28 -14.70 3.99
C LEU A 193 -9.78 -16.12 4.22
N GLY A 194 -9.52 -16.63 5.42
CA GLY A 194 -10.13 -17.84 5.94
C GLY A 194 -11.01 -17.51 7.14
N GLU A 195 -11.82 -18.46 7.55
CA GLU A 195 -12.66 -18.34 8.74
C GLU A 195 -12.13 -19.23 9.87
N LYS A 196 -12.11 -18.69 11.07
CA LYS A 196 -11.86 -19.47 12.29
C LYS A 196 -13.14 -20.12 12.74
N ILE A 197 -13.13 -21.45 12.85
CA ILE A 197 -14.24 -22.22 13.40
C ILE A 197 -14.38 -21.93 14.89
N GLY A 198 -15.60 -21.70 15.38
CA GLY A 198 -15.92 -21.58 16.82
C GLY A 198 -15.72 -20.20 17.42
N VAL A 199 -15.56 -19.14 16.63
CA VAL A 199 -15.53 -17.76 17.14
C VAL A 199 -16.95 -17.27 17.43
N MET A 200 -17.31 -17.17 18.72
CA MET A 200 -18.64 -16.69 19.17
C MET A 200 -18.70 -15.15 19.24
N PHE A 201 -17.57 -14.45 19.39
CA PHE A 201 -17.49 -12.99 19.49
C PHE A 201 -16.35 -12.44 18.64
N GLY A 202 -16.59 -11.32 17.94
CA GLY A 202 -15.61 -10.66 17.05
C GLY A 202 -15.68 -11.21 15.61
N SER A 203 -14.73 -10.77 14.75
CA SER A 203 -14.67 -11.25 13.37
C SER A 203 -14.06 -12.65 13.31
N PRO A 204 -14.72 -13.63 12.70
CA PRO A 204 -14.15 -14.96 12.45
C PRO A 204 -13.05 -14.93 11.38
N GLU A 205 -12.95 -13.87 10.60
CA GLU A 205 -12.00 -13.76 9.49
C GLU A 205 -10.55 -13.76 9.98
N THR A 206 -9.73 -14.54 9.31
CA THR A 206 -8.29 -14.63 9.58
C THR A 206 -7.53 -14.82 8.27
N THR A 207 -6.23 -14.52 8.29
CA THR A 207 -5.34 -14.74 7.15
C THR A 207 -4.38 -15.91 7.44
N PRO A 208 -4.09 -16.79 6.46
CA PRO A 208 -3.04 -17.81 6.55
C PRO A 208 -1.66 -17.24 6.87
N GLY A 209 -0.70 -18.10 7.25
CA GLY A 209 0.67 -17.70 7.55
C GLY A 209 0.90 -17.18 8.97
N GLY A 210 -0.10 -17.25 9.84
CA GLY A 210 0.00 -16.87 11.26
C GLY A 210 -0.03 -15.37 11.50
N ARG A 211 0.57 -14.92 12.63
CA ARG A 211 0.54 -13.50 13.05
C ARG A 211 1.71 -12.68 12.54
N ALA A 212 2.78 -13.32 12.05
CA ALA A 212 4.03 -12.64 11.74
C ALA A 212 3.85 -11.54 10.67
N LEU A 213 3.13 -11.83 9.59
CA LEU A 213 2.88 -10.87 8.52
C LEU A 213 2.13 -9.63 9.02
N LYS A 214 1.17 -9.78 9.94
CA LYS A 214 0.46 -8.66 10.56
C LYS A 214 1.38 -7.73 11.34
N PHE A 215 2.46 -8.25 11.94
CA PHE A 215 3.44 -7.45 12.68
C PHE A 215 4.47 -6.79 11.75
N TYR A 216 5.00 -7.54 10.79
CA TYR A 216 6.08 -7.07 9.91
C TYR A 216 5.61 -6.14 8.81
N SER A 217 4.38 -6.26 8.33
CA SER A 217 3.82 -5.34 7.34
C SER A 217 3.80 -3.91 7.85
N SER A 218 4.24 -2.97 7.02
CA SER A 218 4.09 -1.53 7.26
C SER A 218 2.73 -1.03 6.78
N VAL A 219 2.22 -1.62 5.71
CA VAL A 219 0.90 -1.33 5.13
C VAL A 219 0.11 -2.63 5.04
N ARG A 220 -1.18 -2.60 5.38
CA ARG A 220 -2.12 -3.70 5.19
C ARG A 220 -3.40 -3.18 4.56
N LEU A 221 -3.77 -3.78 3.44
CA LEU A 221 -4.91 -3.41 2.62
C LEU A 221 -5.95 -4.53 2.63
N ASP A 222 -7.14 -4.22 3.12
CA ASP A 222 -8.32 -5.10 3.02
C ASP A 222 -9.10 -4.70 1.77
N ILE A 223 -9.11 -5.56 0.75
CA ILE A 223 -9.75 -5.31 -0.53
C ILE A 223 -11.03 -6.13 -0.66
N ARG A 224 -12.13 -5.45 -0.98
CA ARG A 224 -13.46 -6.04 -1.07
C ARG A 224 -14.20 -5.56 -2.31
N ARG A 225 -14.86 -6.49 -3.01
CA ARG A 225 -15.86 -6.15 -4.01
C ARG A 225 -17.10 -5.60 -3.33
N ILE A 226 -17.65 -4.47 -3.81
CA ILE A 226 -18.86 -3.85 -3.29
C ILE A 226 -20.04 -4.20 -4.17
N GLU A 227 -19.92 -3.95 -5.49
CA GLU A 227 -20.98 -4.18 -6.46
C GLU A 227 -20.42 -4.57 -7.83
N SER A 228 -21.31 -5.06 -8.70
CA SER A 228 -20.97 -5.37 -10.09
C SER A 228 -21.26 -4.18 -10.99
N ILE A 229 -20.33 -3.85 -11.87
CA ILE A 229 -20.52 -2.86 -12.93
C ILE A 229 -21.12 -3.58 -14.14
N LYS A 230 -22.21 -3.04 -14.66
CA LYS A 230 -22.94 -3.63 -15.79
C LYS A 230 -22.98 -2.67 -16.96
N ASP A 231 -22.85 -3.23 -18.16
CA ASP A 231 -23.19 -2.59 -19.41
C ASP A 231 -24.39 -3.33 -20.01
N GLY A 232 -25.57 -2.69 -19.91
CA GLY A 232 -26.84 -3.35 -20.18
C GLY A 232 -27.09 -4.53 -19.22
N VAL A 233 -27.09 -5.76 -19.75
CA VAL A 233 -27.29 -7.01 -18.98
C VAL A 233 -25.98 -7.70 -18.61
N GLU A 234 -24.88 -7.32 -19.23
CA GLU A 234 -23.57 -7.94 -19.06
C GLU A 234 -22.81 -7.32 -17.89
N VAL A 235 -22.14 -8.16 -17.07
CA VAL A 235 -21.26 -7.69 -16.01
C VAL A 235 -19.88 -7.47 -16.61
N VAL A 236 -19.42 -6.21 -16.66
CA VAL A 236 -18.17 -5.79 -17.28
C VAL A 236 -17.06 -5.46 -16.28
N GLY A 237 -17.37 -5.42 -15.00
CA GLY A 237 -16.40 -5.12 -13.96
C GLY A 237 -17.00 -5.14 -12.55
N ASN A 238 -16.19 -4.71 -11.59
CA ASN A 238 -16.57 -4.61 -10.19
C ASN A 238 -16.15 -3.26 -9.60
N ARG A 239 -17.03 -2.64 -8.83
CA ARG A 239 -16.68 -1.58 -7.88
C ARG A 239 -16.00 -2.24 -6.68
N THR A 240 -14.83 -1.77 -6.34
CA THR A 240 -13.96 -2.35 -5.32
C THR A 240 -13.65 -1.30 -4.27
N ARG A 241 -13.68 -1.71 -2.99
CA ARG A 241 -13.26 -0.89 -1.85
C ARG A 241 -11.99 -1.46 -1.26
N VAL A 242 -11.01 -0.60 -1.01
CA VAL A 242 -9.79 -0.92 -0.28
C VAL A 242 -9.76 -0.11 1.01
N LYS A 243 -9.65 -0.80 2.14
CA LYS A 243 -9.46 -0.19 3.46
C LYS A 243 -8.01 -0.32 3.88
N VAL A 244 -7.38 0.80 4.21
CA VAL A 244 -6.02 0.83 4.75
C VAL A 244 -6.10 0.53 6.24
N VAL A 245 -6.04 -0.75 6.62
CA VAL A 245 -6.24 -1.20 8.01
C VAL A 245 -5.00 -1.04 8.89
N LYS A 246 -3.83 -0.90 8.28
CA LYS A 246 -2.57 -0.58 8.94
C LYS A 246 -1.73 0.28 8.03
N ASN A 247 -1.17 1.33 8.57
CA ASN A 247 -0.22 2.20 7.88
C ASN A 247 0.80 2.73 8.90
N LYS A 248 2.10 2.54 8.64
CA LYS A 248 3.19 3.04 9.47
C LYS A 248 3.85 4.30 8.92
N VAL A 249 3.40 4.76 7.75
CA VAL A 249 3.99 5.90 7.03
C VAL A 249 3.04 7.08 6.90
N SER A 250 1.76 6.89 7.25
CA SER A 250 0.71 7.91 7.25
C SER A 250 -0.44 7.45 8.18
N PRO A 251 -1.39 8.31 8.57
CA PRO A 251 -2.55 7.91 9.36
C PRO A 251 -3.34 6.78 8.68
N PRO A 252 -3.64 5.67 9.41
CA PRO A 252 -4.39 4.53 8.88
C PRO A 252 -5.89 4.79 8.83
N PHE A 253 -6.64 3.76 8.39
CA PHE A 253 -8.11 3.64 8.34
C PHE A 253 -8.82 4.45 7.26
N LYS A 254 -8.08 5.13 6.37
CA LYS A 254 -8.65 5.69 5.15
C LYS A 254 -9.16 4.57 4.23
N GLN A 255 -10.11 4.91 3.38
CA GLN A 255 -10.71 4.00 2.40
C GLN A 255 -10.61 4.63 1.02
N ALA A 256 -10.46 3.76 0.01
CA ALA A 256 -10.49 4.14 -1.39
C ALA A 256 -11.47 3.24 -2.14
N GLU A 257 -12.19 3.79 -3.09
CA GLU A 257 -13.07 3.05 -3.98
C GLU A 257 -12.69 3.32 -5.43
N PHE A 258 -12.67 2.29 -6.23
CA PHE A 258 -12.38 2.37 -7.65
C PHE A 258 -12.96 1.17 -8.40
N ASP A 259 -13.06 1.30 -9.71
CA ASP A 259 -13.56 0.26 -10.59
C ASP A 259 -12.44 -0.63 -11.08
N ILE A 260 -12.65 -1.94 -11.05
CA ILE A 260 -11.83 -2.94 -11.75
C ILE A 260 -12.66 -3.48 -12.90
N MET A 261 -12.22 -3.19 -14.12
CA MET A 261 -12.86 -3.65 -15.34
C MET A 261 -12.28 -4.99 -15.79
N TYR A 262 -13.12 -5.88 -16.30
CA TYR A 262 -12.64 -7.17 -16.78
C TYR A 262 -11.81 -6.98 -18.05
N GLY A 263 -10.67 -7.64 -18.08
CA GLY A 263 -9.73 -7.60 -19.20
C GLY A 263 -8.79 -6.39 -19.24
N THR A 264 -9.09 -5.28 -18.53
CA THR A 264 -8.27 -4.05 -18.56
C THR A 264 -7.78 -3.58 -17.18
N GLY A 265 -8.35 -4.14 -16.09
CA GLY A 265 -7.93 -3.82 -14.74
C GLY A 265 -8.54 -2.53 -14.17
N ILE A 266 -7.79 -1.80 -13.36
CA ILE A 266 -8.26 -0.59 -12.66
C ILE A 266 -8.55 0.53 -13.67
N SER A 267 -9.77 1.10 -13.59
CA SER A 267 -10.15 2.29 -14.37
C SER A 267 -9.54 3.54 -13.75
N ARG A 268 -8.47 4.06 -14.38
CA ARG A 268 -7.81 5.31 -13.96
C ARG A 268 -8.73 6.50 -14.13
N GLU A 269 -9.39 6.58 -15.30
CA GLU A 269 -10.30 7.67 -15.65
C GLU A 269 -11.48 7.74 -14.68
N GLY A 270 -12.00 6.56 -14.27
CA GLY A 270 -13.05 6.46 -13.27
C GLY A 270 -12.61 6.97 -11.91
N SER A 271 -11.40 6.60 -11.47
CA SER A 271 -10.83 7.06 -10.19
C SER A 271 -10.61 8.57 -10.18
N VAL A 272 -10.02 9.12 -11.25
CA VAL A 272 -9.78 10.56 -11.39
C VAL A 272 -11.10 11.34 -11.42
N LEU A 273 -12.08 10.87 -12.20
CA LEU A 273 -13.39 11.52 -12.31
C LEU A 273 -14.14 11.56 -10.99
N ASP A 274 -14.19 10.43 -10.27
CA ASP A 274 -14.91 10.34 -8.99
C ASP A 274 -14.31 11.28 -7.95
N LEU A 275 -12.98 11.29 -7.82
CA LEU A 275 -12.27 12.20 -6.92
C LEU A 275 -12.41 13.67 -7.32
N ALA A 276 -12.34 13.98 -8.62
CA ALA A 276 -12.51 15.34 -9.10
C ALA A 276 -13.90 15.90 -8.82
N VAL A 277 -14.92 15.03 -8.79
CA VAL A 277 -16.27 15.42 -8.37
C VAL A 277 -16.34 15.62 -6.86
N GLU A 278 -15.70 14.75 -6.07
CA GLU A 278 -15.63 14.85 -4.61
C GLU A 278 -14.96 16.15 -4.18
N GLU A 279 -13.85 16.53 -4.83
CA GLU A 279 -13.10 17.76 -4.57
C GLU A 279 -13.69 19.00 -5.29
N ALA A 280 -14.86 18.88 -5.90
CA ALA A 280 -15.54 19.97 -6.62
C ALA A 280 -14.73 20.59 -7.79
N ILE A 281 -13.70 19.91 -8.27
CA ILE A 281 -12.89 20.27 -9.44
C ILE A 281 -13.70 20.05 -10.73
N VAL A 282 -14.38 18.88 -10.81
CA VAL A 282 -15.38 18.60 -11.84
C VAL A 282 -16.76 18.80 -11.25
N LYS A 283 -17.58 19.64 -11.91
CA LYS A 283 -18.95 19.89 -11.48
C LYS A 283 -19.90 18.85 -12.06
N LYS A 284 -20.66 18.21 -11.19
CA LYS A 284 -21.75 17.30 -11.58
C LYS A 284 -23.09 17.99 -11.39
N SER A 285 -23.82 18.22 -12.48
CA SER A 285 -25.17 18.79 -12.48
C SER A 285 -26.14 17.83 -13.15
N GLY A 286 -26.96 17.16 -12.35
CA GLY A 286 -27.79 16.06 -12.84
C GLY A 286 -26.92 14.95 -13.43
N ALA A 287 -27.10 14.65 -14.71
CA ALA A 287 -26.30 13.66 -15.42
C ALA A 287 -25.04 14.24 -16.09
N TRP A 288 -24.86 15.56 -16.09
CA TRP A 288 -23.77 16.24 -16.80
C TRP A 288 -22.54 16.44 -15.93
N TYR A 289 -21.38 16.17 -16.51
CA TYR A 289 -20.06 16.43 -15.92
C TYR A 289 -19.39 17.57 -16.67
N THR A 290 -18.91 18.59 -15.96
CA THR A 290 -18.33 19.81 -16.53
C THR A 290 -17.02 20.16 -15.84
N TYR A 291 -16.00 20.47 -16.62
CA TYR A 291 -14.70 20.91 -16.15
C TYR A 291 -14.32 22.23 -16.82
N ASP A 292 -13.99 23.27 -16.05
CA ASP A 292 -13.64 24.63 -16.53
C ASP A 292 -14.60 25.21 -17.60
N GLY A 293 -15.90 24.88 -17.48
CA GLY A 293 -16.94 25.31 -18.42
C GLY A 293 -17.15 24.40 -19.63
N GLU A 294 -16.27 23.42 -19.84
CA GLU A 294 -16.38 22.43 -20.91
C GLU A 294 -17.14 21.18 -20.43
N GLN A 295 -18.03 20.66 -21.27
CA GLN A 295 -18.79 19.45 -20.95
C GLN A 295 -17.97 18.20 -21.27
N LEU A 296 -17.65 17.41 -20.23
CA LEU A 296 -16.97 16.11 -20.40
C LEU A 296 -17.93 15.04 -20.91
N GLY A 297 -19.21 15.11 -20.59
CA GLY A 297 -20.20 14.16 -21.08
C GLY A 297 -21.45 14.06 -20.20
N GLN A 298 -22.49 13.44 -20.79
CA GLN A 298 -23.69 13.05 -20.09
C GLN A 298 -23.58 11.62 -19.56
N GLY A 299 -23.58 11.46 -18.25
CA GLY A 299 -23.36 10.19 -17.58
C GLY A 299 -21.87 9.89 -17.34
N ARG A 300 -21.62 9.06 -16.31
CA ARG A 300 -20.27 8.75 -15.85
C ARG A 300 -19.41 8.06 -16.93
N GLU A 301 -20.00 7.14 -17.69
CA GLU A 301 -19.27 6.39 -18.71
C GLU A 301 -18.85 7.29 -19.90
N ASN A 302 -19.69 8.24 -20.31
CA ASN A 302 -19.32 9.20 -21.35
C ASN A 302 -18.21 10.15 -20.87
N ALA A 303 -18.26 10.61 -19.62
CA ALA A 303 -17.21 11.44 -19.05
C ALA A 303 -15.87 10.66 -18.93
N LYS A 304 -15.89 9.38 -18.52
CA LYS A 304 -14.71 8.51 -18.53
C LYS A 304 -14.12 8.36 -19.94
N LYS A 305 -14.99 8.10 -20.93
CA LYS A 305 -14.58 7.99 -22.32
C LYS A 305 -13.91 9.27 -22.82
N TYR A 306 -14.47 10.44 -22.48
CA TYR A 306 -13.86 11.73 -22.80
C TYR A 306 -12.44 11.84 -22.22
N LEU A 307 -12.24 11.46 -20.93
CA LEU A 307 -10.91 11.48 -20.30
C LEU A 307 -9.94 10.50 -20.94
N THR A 308 -10.41 9.35 -21.43
CA THR A 308 -9.58 8.39 -22.16
C THR A 308 -9.13 8.96 -23.51
N GLU A 309 -10.02 9.68 -24.20
CA GLU A 309 -9.74 10.30 -25.52
C GLU A 309 -8.92 11.61 -25.39
N ASN A 310 -8.91 12.23 -24.20
CA ASN A 310 -8.20 13.50 -23.90
C ASN A 310 -7.27 13.31 -22.67
N PRO A 311 -6.15 12.58 -22.82
CA PRO A 311 -5.27 12.26 -21.70
C PRO A 311 -4.63 13.49 -21.05
N GLU A 312 -4.43 14.59 -21.78
CA GLU A 312 -3.92 15.85 -21.24
C GLU A 312 -4.90 16.45 -20.22
N VAL A 313 -6.21 16.41 -20.49
CA VAL A 313 -7.25 16.87 -19.56
C VAL A 313 -7.30 15.96 -18.33
N MET A 314 -7.16 14.64 -18.51
CA MET A 314 -7.11 13.69 -17.41
C MET A 314 -5.91 13.97 -16.48
N VAL A 315 -4.73 14.23 -17.04
CA VAL A 315 -3.53 14.54 -16.25
C VAL A 315 -3.73 15.84 -15.49
N GLU A 316 -4.22 16.89 -16.14
CA GLU A 316 -4.48 18.19 -15.49
C GLU A 316 -5.47 18.06 -14.32
N ILE A 317 -6.59 17.34 -14.52
CA ILE A 317 -7.55 17.07 -13.44
C ILE A 317 -6.90 16.27 -12.31
N SER A 318 -6.11 15.25 -12.64
CA SER A 318 -5.40 14.44 -11.66
C SER A 318 -4.45 15.28 -10.79
N ASP A 319 -3.69 16.18 -11.42
CA ASP A 319 -2.77 17.09 -10.71
C ASP A 319 -3.50 18.06 -9.78
N ARG A 320 -4.65 18.58 -10.21
CA ARG A 320 -5.50 19.43 -9.36
C ARG A 320 -6.08 18.66 -8.17
N VAL A 321 -6.53 17.42 -8.38
CA VAL A 321 -7.00 16.53 -7.30
C VAL A 321 -5.88 16.27 -6.30
N TRP A 322 -4.68 15.97 -6.82
CA TRP A 322 -3.51 15.72 -5.99
C TRP A 322 -3.20 16.91 -5.08
N LYS A 323 -3.11 18.11 -5.64
CA LYS A 323 -2.84 19.35 -4.89
C LYS A 323 -3.93 19.70 -3.88
N ALA A 324 -5.19 19.40 -4.20
CA ALA A 324 -6.30 19.65 -3.28
C ALA A 324 -6.28 18.72 -2.04
N VAL A 325 -5.88 17.45 -2.23
CA VAL A 325 -5.90 16.45 -1.16
C VAL A 325 -4.58 16.36 -0.41
N MET A 326 -3.45 16.61 -1.10
CA MET A 326 -2.09 16.55 -0.56
C MET A 326 -1.36 17.85 -0.88
N PRO A 327 -1.68 18.96 -0.18
CA PRO A 327 -0.97 20.22 -0.37
C PRO A 327 0.52 20.04 0.00
N ASP A 328 1.40 20.74 -0.72
CA ASP A 328 2.84 20.74 -0.44
C ASP A 328 3.10 21.22 0.99
N GLU A 329 4.11 20.62 1.67
CA GLU A 329 4.47 20.98 3.06
C GLU A 329 4.84 22.48 3.22
N GLU A 330 5.18 23.17 2.14
CA GLU A 330 5.49 24.61 2.16
C GLU A 330 4.24 25.49 2.33
N GLU A 331 3.05 25.06 1.88
CA GLU A 331 1.80 25.80 2.09
C GLU A 331 1.16 25.54 3.47
N ALA A 332 1.54 24.46 4.15
CA ALA A 332 1.01 24.11 5.48
C ALA A 332 1.64 24.95 6.61
N THR A 333 2.71 25.68 6.38
CA THR A 333 3.38 26.52 7.39
C THR A 333 2.76 27.91 7.57
N ASP A 334 1.96 28.38 6.62
CA ASP A 334 1.31 29.72 6.68
C ASP A 334 0.04 29.78 7.53
N VAL A 335 -0.44 28.66 8.08
CA VAL A 335 -1.67 28.61 8.90
C VAL A 335 -1.37 28.71 10.42
N ASN A 336 -0.10 28.71 10.82
CA ASN A 336 0.32 28.77 12.23
C ASN A 336 0.65 30.17 12.75
N ASP A 337 0.42 31.24 11.99
CA ASP A 337 0.38 32.60 12.50
C ASP A 337 -1.00 32.90 13.10
N ILE A 338 -1.39 32.14 14.12
CA ILE A 338 -2.42 32.55 15.05
C ILE A 338 -1.74 33.34 16.15
N ASP A 339 -1.88 34.67 16.00
CA ASP A 339 -1.78 35.74 16.96
C ASP A 339 -1.58 35.26 18.44
N GLU A 340 -0.33 35.29 18.91
CA GLU A 340 -0.03 35.26 20.35
C GLU A 340 -0.33 36.63 20.94
N GLY A 341 -1.61 36.89 21.20
CA GLY A 341 -2.04 38.15 21.74
C GLY A 341 -3.31 38.06 22.59
N GLU A 342 -3.36 37.18 23.58
CA GLU A 342 -4.22 37.37 24.77
C GLU A 342 -3.46 36.97 26.03
N GLU A 343 -2.99 38.00 26.75
CA GLU A 343 -2.55 37.92 28.15
C GLU A 343 -3.69 37.34 29.00
N PHE A 344 -3.53 36.14 29.50
CA PHE A 344 -4.35 35.64 30.61
C PHE A 344 -3.91 36.34 31.89
N SER A 345 -4.77 37.25 32.37
CA SER A 345 -4.65 37.82 33.70
C SER A 345 -4.93 36.77 34.77
N ASP A 346 -3.98 36.63 35.69
CA ASP A 346 -4.14 35.91 36.96
C ASP A 346 -5.38 36.39 37.71
N ALA A 347 -6.34 35.50 37.94
CA ALA A 347 -7.32 35.68 38.99
C ALA A 347 -7.79 34.32 39.53
N ASP A 348 -7.63 34.21 40.85
CA ASP A 348 -8.28 33.33 41.80
C ASP A 348 -7.66 31.99 42.16
N ASP A 349 -6.70 32.14 43.08
CA ASP A 349 -6.48 31.24 44.22
C ASP A 349 -7.80 30.99 44.98
N MET A 350 -8.30 29.75 44.98
CA MET A 350 -9.22 29.28 46.00
C MET A 350 -8.77 27.88 46.49
N PRO A 351 -8.59 27.67 47.78
CA PRO A 351 -8.15 26.40 48.33
C PRO A 351 -9.28 25.38 48.38
N ILE A 352 -8.99 24.17 47.91
CA ILE A 352 -9.89 23.02 48.06
C ILE A 352 -9.85 22.54 49.47
N ALA A 353 -10.99 22.67 50.17
CA ALA A 353 -11.20 22.04 51.48
C ALA A 353 -11.41 20.54 51.31
N LEU A 354 -10.60 19.76 52.03
CA LEU A 354 -10.82 18.34 52.25
C LEU A 354 -11.79 18.23 53.44
N ASP A 355 -12.96 17.68 53.19
CA ASP A 355 -13.84 17.18 54.28
C ASP A 355 -13.82 15.64 54.25
N ASP A 356 -13.83 15.08 55.46
CA ASP A 356 -13.66 13.72 56.00
C ASP A 356 -14.41 12.57 55.29
#